data_21ebeda4a853c1f079263e06dad4d950
#
_entry.id   21ebeda4a853c1f079263e06dad4d950
#
_cell.length_a   1.000
_cell.length_b   1.000
_cell.length_c   1.000
_cell.angle_alpha   90.00
_cell.angle_beta   90.00
_cell.angle_gamma   90.00
#
_symmetry.space_group_name_H-M   'P 1'
#
loop_
_entity.id
_entity.type
_entity.pdbx_description
1 polymer ?
#
loop_
_entity_poly.entity_id
_entity_poly.type
_entity_poly.pdbx_seq_one_letter_code
_entity_poly.pdbx_strand_id
1 'polypeptide(L)'
;MEAMKPATCIGLGVLAGVSILLTSCGGKGKDDENSLKGKTFGKFTILDEVLTDGGDRSLAKKNAENTLSKYPEVDAMVGLWAYNAPQCLEALKDADKLGAVKVFSFDEDPVALDAIKEGHCEGTIVQDPYLFGYDSIRYLKDIVVNDKMPELNEGKNIPVPIRTIVKDNVEEFRKTVEDRLAAGKAAKGTEVPADAPKFAFITNVPDPFWSHAEAGCYVAGKEFGVAVEFQMNSDKDIAGQKKIVENILNKGDCKGIAISILNPENQIEMINNTADQVPLVTIDSDAPDSKRLFFLGTENYQAGRELGKLIKKSMPDGGKIMLYVGKIDQLNSIQRRDGLLDELAGKPAK
;
A
#
# COMPACT_ATOMS: atom_id res chain seq x y z
N MET A 1 0.16 67.10 -27.39
CA MET A 1 -0.10 67.12 -28.85
C MET A 1 -0.51 65.69 -29.17
N GLU A 2 -1.59 65.41 -29.38
CA GLU A 2 -2.95 65.59 -29.97
C GLU A 2 -3.52 64.15 -29.99
N ALA A 3 -4.49 63.82 -29.35
CA ALA A 3 -5.96 63.90 -29.35
C ALA A 3 -6.54 63.72 -30.81
N MET A 4 -7.24 62.60 -31.01
CA MET A 4 -8.50 62.67 -31.80
C MET A 4 -9.37 61.45 -31.54
N LYS A 5 -10.59 61.72 -31.11
CA LYS A 5 -11.81 60.91 -31.01
C LYS A 5 -12.63 61.07 -32.30
N PRO A 6 -13.85 60.58 -32.41
CA PRO A 6 -14.40 59.29 -32.82
C PRO A 6 -15.29 59.44 -34.06
N ALA A 7 -15.86 58.36 -34.56
CA ALA A 7 -16.99 58.42 -35.50
C ALA A 7 -18.06 57.35 -35.13
N THR A 8 -19.20 57.86 -34.76
CA THR A 8 -20.47 57.19 -34.58
C THR A 8 -21.15 57.01 -35.95
N CYS A 9 -21.68 55.83 -36.24
CA CYS A 9 -22.74 55.70 -37.26
C CYS A 9 -23.88 54.86 -36.68
N ILE A 10 -25.04 55.51 -36.63
CA ILE A 10 -26.36 54.99 -36.30
C ILE A 10 -26.97 54.40 -37.57
N GLY A 11 -27.51 53.21 -37.48
CA GLY A 11 -28.34 52.61 -38.55
C GLY A 11 -29.50 51.84 -37.93
N LEU A 12 -30.70 52.41 -38.06
CA LEU A 12 -32.00 51.79 -37.75
C LEU A 12 -32.33 50.70 -38.77
N GLY A 13 -32.92 49.59 -38.27
CA GLY A 13 -33.63 48.74 -39.23
C GLY A 13 -34.13 47.40 -38.69
N VAL A 14 -35.41 47.39 -38.35
CA VAL A 14 -36.44 46.35 -38.55
C VAL A 14 -36.41 45.09 -37.62
N LEU A 15 -37.47 45.02 -36.79
CA LEU A 15 -37.96 43.84 -36.07
C LEU A 15 -38.36 42.72 -37.07
N ALA A 16 -37.83 41.53 -36.85
CA ALA A 16 -38.47 40.27 -37.23
C ALA A 16 -38.34 39.30 -36.06
N GLY A 17 -39.52 38.95 -35.50
CA GLY A 17 -39.58 37.99 -34.35
C GLY A 17 -39.16 36.58 -34.78
N VAL A 18 -38.16 36.07 -34.09
CA VAL A 18 -37.83 34.64 -34.12
C VAL A 18 -37.94 34.14 -32.68
N SER A 19 -38.98 33.34 -32.43
CA SER A 19 -39.14 32.57 -31.19
C SER A 19 -37.98 31.56 -31.11
N ILE A 20 -37.01 31.84 -30.25
CA ILE A 20 -35.97 30.87 -29.91
C ILE A 20 -36.55 29.92 -28.87
N LEU A 21 -36.92 28.73 -29.31
CA LEU A 21 -37.08 27.55 -28.46
C LEU A 21 -35.76 27.25 -27.77
N LEU A 22 -35.68 27.64 -26.48
CA LEU A 22 -34.60 27.15 -25.61
C LEU A 22 -34.83 25.67 -25.36
N THR A 23 -34.25 24.82 -26.24
CA THR A 23 -33.99 23.43 -25.92
C THR A 23 -32.89 23.41 -24.88
N SER A 24 -33.30 23.19 -23.63
CA SER A 24 -32.38 22.80 -22.55
C SER A 24 -31.67 21.53 -22.93
N CYS A 25 -30.47 21.63 -23.52
CA CYS A 25 -29.52 20.55 -23.56
C CYS A 25 -29.04 20.32 -22.13
N GLY A 26 -29.69 19.40 -21.42
CA GLY A 26 -29.13 18.80 -20.23
C GLY A 26 -27.82 18.12 -20.60
N GLY A 27 -26.71 18.79 -20.31
CA GLY A 27 -25.40 18.18 -20.40
C GLY A 27 -25.39 16.98 -19.43
N LYS A 28 -25.46 15.76 -19.98
CA LYS A 28 -24.98 14.57 -19.27
C LYS A 28 -23.54 14.88 -18.94
N GLY A 29 -23.22 14.99 -17.64
CA GLY A 29 -21.84 15.00 -17.19
C GLY A 29 -21.15 13.83 -17.86
N LYS A 30 -19.96 14.07 -18.42
CA LYS A 30 -19.07 12.98 -18.83
C LYS A 30 -18.86 12.17 -17.57
N ASP A 31 -19.45 10.98 -17.51
CA ASP A 31 -19.06 9.99 -16.51
C ASP A 31 -17.56 9.79 -16.71
N ASP A 32 -16.79 10.03 -15.66
CA ASP A 32 -15.35 9.82 -15.67
C ASP A 32 -15.13 8.32 -15.92
N GLU A 33 -14.57 7.95 -17.10
CA GLU A 33 -14.37 6.54 -17.47
C GLU A 33 -13.58 5.76 -16.40
N ASN A 34 -12.82 6.47 -15.58
CA ASN A 34 -12.03 5.91 -14.50
C ASN A 34 -12.77 5.80 -13.15
N SER A 35 -13.94 6.42 -13.00
CA SER A 35 -14.72 6.31 -11.76
C SER A 35 -15.11 4.86 -11.48
N LEU A 36 -14.99 4.44 -10.22
CA LEU A 36 -15.45 3.11 -9.77
C LEU A 36 -16.87 3.12 -9.23
N LYS A 37 -17.40 4.28 -8.94
CA LYS A 37 -18.72 4.47 -8.32
C LYS A 37 -19.83 3.82 -9.13
N GLY A 38 -20.54 2.89 -8.50
CA GLY A 38 -21.64 2.16 -9.11
C GLY A 38 -21.25 1.15 -10.18
N LYS A 39 -19.95 0.98 -10.49
CA LYS A 39 -19.49 -0.04 -11.44
C LYS A 39 -19.62 -1.44 -10.88
N THR A 40 -19.98 -2.39 -11.76
CA THR A 40 -20.16 -3.79 -11.42
C THR A 40 -19.03 -4.65 -11.99
N PHE A 41 -18.51 -5.54 -11.17
CA PHE A 41 -17.47 -6.51 -11.49
C PHE A 41 -17.99 -7.92 -11.18
N GLY A 42 -18.38 -8.68 -12.20
CA GLY A 42 -19.09 -9.94 -12.03
C GLY A 42 -20.42 -9.76 -11.28
N LYS A 43 -20.53 -10.31 -10.06
CA LYS A 43 -21.69 -10.18 -9.18
C LYS A 43 -21.55 -9.07 -8.13
N PHE A 44 -20.47 -8.26 -8.18
CA PHE A 44 -20.12 -7.30 -7.14
C PHE A 44 -20.21 -5.88 -7.67
N THR A 45 -20.82 -4.99 -6.89
CA THR A 45 -20.93 -3.56 -7.21
C THR A 45 -20.08 -2.74 -6.25
N ILE A 46 -19.22 -1.89 -6.78
CA ILE A 46 -18.45 -0.95 -5.96
C ILE A 46 -19.34 0.28 -5.72
N LEU A 47 -19.58 0.60 -4.45
CA LEU A 47 -20.58 1.61 -4.05
C LEU A 47 -20.14 3.06 -4.36
N ASP A 48 -18.85 3.34 -4.18
CA ASP A 48 -18.27 4.69 -4.42
C ASP A 48 -16.83 4.54 -4.90
N GLU A 49 -16.13 5.67 -5.09
CA GLU A 49 -14.68 5.66 -5.29
C GLU A 49 -13.98 4.99 -4.11
N VAL A 50 -12.73 4.56 -4.32
CA VAL A 50 -11.90 4.05 -3.22
C VAL A 50 -11.72 5.18 -2.20
N LEU A 51 -12.09 4.93 -0.95
CA LEU A 51 -11.98 5.91 0.12
C LEU A 51 -10.55 5.97 0.64
N THR A 52 -9.95 7.15 0.56
CA THR A 52 -8.58 7.40 0.99
C THR A 52 -8.54 8.17 2.30
N ASP A 53 -7.51 7.94 3.11
CA ASP A 53 -7.33 8.56 4.43
C ASP A 53 -5.95 9.19 4.63
N GLY A 54 -5.03 9.08 3.66
CA GLY A 54 -3.69 9.65 3.73
C GLY A 54 -2.78 9.02 4.79
N GLY A 55 -3.16 7.88 5.38
CA GLY A 55 -2.46 7.25 6.50
C GLY A 55 -2.98 7.69 7.88
N ASP A 56 -4.09 8.43 7.93
CA ASP A 56 -4.75 8.87 9.17
C ASP A 56 -5.81 7.85 9.60
N ARG A 57 -5.56 7.16 10.71
CA ARG A 57 -6.47 6.13 11.26
C ARG A 57 -7.82 6.72 11.67
N SER A 58 -7.85 7.96 12.17
CA SER A 58 -9.11 8.63 12.57
C SER A 58 -9.96 8.93 11.34
N LEU A 59 -9.33 9.38 10.24
CA LEU A 59 -10.02 9.59 8.98
C LEU A 59 -10.49 8.27 8.36
N ALA A 60 -9.69 7.20 8.45
CA ALA A 60 -10.09 5.86 8.02
C ALA A 60 -11.37 5.38 8.73
N LYS A 61 -11.44 5.52 10.07
CA LYS A 61 -12.65 5.23 10.85
C LYS A 61 -13.84 6.08 10.39
N LYS A 62 -13.64 7.39 10.26
CA LYS A 62 -14.68 8.31 9.78
C LYS A 62 -15.19 7.95 8.40
N ASN A 63 -14.32 7.50 7.49
CA ASN A 63 -14.72 7.01 6.19
C ASN A 63 -15.65 5.79 6.29
N ALA A 64 -15.36 4.85 7.21
CA ALA A 64 -16.21 3.69 7.45
C ALA A 64 -17.58 4.10 8.06
N GLU A 65 -17.61 5.01 9.03
CA GLU A 65 -18.83 5.55 9.62
C GLU A 65 -19.70 6.27 8.56
N ASN A 66 -19.07 7.08 7.71
CA ASN A 66 -19.74 7.74 6.59
C ASN A 66 -20.32 6.73 5.59
N THR A 67 -19.60 5.62 5.33
CA THR A 67 -20.11 4.55 4.47
C THR A 67 -21.38 3.95 5.06
N LEU A 68 -21.40 3.60 6.34
CA LEU A 68 -22.56 3.03 7.01
C LEU A 68 -23.79 3.94 7.00
N SER A 69 -23.55 5.27 7.02
CA SER A 69 -24.61 6.28 6.96
C SER A 69 -25.14 6.51 5.54
N LYS A 70 -24.22 6.57 4.56
CA LYS A 70 -24.54 6.89 3.16
C LYS A 70 -25.04 5.67 2.38
N TYR A 71 -24.54 4.50 2.71
CA TYR A 71 -24.82 3.23 2.04
C TYR A 71 -25.25 2.17 3.06
N PRO A 72 -26.47 2.29 3.64
CA PRO A 72 -26.96 1.35 4.64
C PRO A 72 -27.04 -0.09 4.14
N GLU A 73 -27.02 -0.26 2.81
CA GLU A 73 -27.07 -1.53 2.10
C GLU A 73 -25.68 -2.11 1.79
N VAL A 74 -24.58 -1.59 2.37
CA VAL A 74 -23.24 -2.13 2.17
C VAL A 74 -23.15 -3.57 2.72
N ASP A 75 -22.71 -4.50 1.87
CA ASP A 75 -22.56 -5.92 2.23
C ASP A 75 -21.13 -6.23 2.72
N ALA A 76 -20.13 -5.50 2.20
CA ALA A 76 -18.74 -5.70 2.59
C ALA A 76 -17.89 -4.44 2.60
N MET A 77 -16.95 -4.38 3.55
CA MET A 77 -15.90 -3.37 3.67
C MET A 77 -14.54 -4.05 3.47
N VAL A 78 -13.72 -3.52 2.56
CA VAL A 78 -12.45 -4.12 2.15
C VAL A 78 -11.31 -3.13 2.39
N GLY A 79 -10.45 -3.43 3.35
CA GLY A 79 -9.22 -2.67 3.61
C GLY A 79 -8.07 -3.17 2.75
N LEU A 80 -7.39 -2.27 2.04
CA LEU A 80 -6.24 -2.60 1.18
C LEU A 80 -4.89 -2.36 1.85
N TRP A 81 -4.88 -1.71 3.02
CA TRP A 81 -3.72 -1.55 3.90
C TRP A 81 -4.04 -2.08 5.31
N ALA A 82 -3.00 -2.43 6.08
CA ALA A 82 -3.09 -3.11 7.37
C ALA A 82 -4.14 -2.51 8.33
N TYR A 83 -4.16 -1.20 8.49
CA TYR A 83 -5.01 -0.52 9.48
C TYR A 83 -6.43 -0.21 8.99
N ASN A 84 -6.74 -0.33 7.69
CA ASN A 84 -8.08 0.02 7.18
C ASN A 84 -9.16 -0.90 7.75
N ALA A 85 -8.96 -2.23 7.71
CA ALA A 85 -9.94 -3.18 8.24
C ALA A 85 -10.17 -3.03 9.76
N PRO A 86 -9.15 -2.86 10.63
CA PRO A 86 -9.33 -2.48 12.02
C PRO A 86 -10.24 -1.27 12.22
N GLN A 87 -10.09 -0.21 11.41
CA GLN A 87 -10.93 0.98 11.51
C GLN A 87 -12.37 0.72 11.04
N CYS A 88 -12.56 -0.12 10.02
CA CYS A 88 -13.89 -0.59 9.60
C CYS A 88 -14.57 -1.41 10.70
N LEU A 89 -13.84 -2.32 11.36
CA LEU A 89 -14.34 -3.13 12.48
C LEU A 89 -14.77 -2.25 13.67
N GLU A 90 -13.99 -1.22 13.99
CA GLU A 90 -14.33 -0.29 15.05
C GLU A 90 -15.62 0.49 14.72
N ALA A 91 -15.75 1.02 13.50
CA ALA A 91 -16.97 1.70 13.05
C ALA A 91 -18.20 0.78 13.06
N LEU A 92 -18.04 -0.49 12.64
CA LEU A 92 -19.11 -1.49 12.68
C LEU A 92 -19.51 -1.84 14.11
N LYS A 93 -18.56 -1.91 15.04
CA LYS A 93 -18.81 -2.13 16.46
C LYS A 93 -19.63 -0.99 17.06
N ASP A 94 -19.22 0.26 16.78
CA ASP A 94 -19.91 1.46 17.29
C ASP A 94 -21.34 1.59 16.73
N ALA A 95 -21.58 1.03 15.52
CA ALA A 95 -22.89 1.02 14.86
C ALA A 95 -23.73 -0.24 15.17
N ASP A 96 -23.26 -1.15 16.01
CA ASP A 96 -23.92 -2.42 16.34
C ASP A 96 -24.14 -3.33 15.10
N LYS A 97 -23.19 -3.27 14.14
CA LYS A 97 -23.25 -3.98 12.85
C LYS A 97 -22.15 -5.02 12.66
N LEU A 98 -21.37 -5.36 13.71
CA LEU A 98 -20.38 -6.43 13.64
C LEU A 98 -21.05 -7.75 13.23
N GLY A 99 -20.48 -8.42 12.22
CA GLY A 99 -21.03 -9.66 11.66
C GLY A 99 -22.18 -9.49 10.69
N ALA A 100 -22.84 -8.31 10.64
CA ALA A 100 -23.86 -7.99 9.64
C ALA A 100 -23.26 -7.53 8.30
N VAL A 101 -22.12 -6.82 8.36
CA VAL A 101 -21.32 -6.39 7.21
C VAL A 101 -20.02 -7.18 7.23
N LYS A 102 -19.68 -7.81 6.11
CA LYS A 102 -18.43 -8.59 6.00
C LYS A 102 -17.22 -7.67 5.94
N VAL A 103 -16.12 -8.07 6.56
CA VAL A 103 -14.85 -7.33 6.54
C VAL A 103 -13.76 -8.21 5.94
N PHE A 104 -12.95 -7.61 5.07
CA PHE A 104 -11.77 -8.23 4.46
C PHE A 104 -10.57 -7.31 4.68
N SER A 105 -9.41 -7.91 4.96
CA SER A 105 -8.21 -7.19 5.40
C SER A 105 -7.00 -7.48 4.52
N PHE A 106 -5.99 -6.64 4.70
CA PHE A 106 -4.60 -6.89 4.34
C PHE A 106 -3.72 -6.86 5.58
N ASP A 107 -2.63 -7.61 5.51
CA ASP A 107 -1.57 -7.68 6.53
C ASP A 107 -2.01 -8.31 7.88
N GLU A 108 -1.09 -8.33 8.84
CA GLU A 108 -1.21 -9.02 10.12
C GLU A 108 -1.51 -8.10 11.32
N ASP A 109 -2.32 -7.06 11.13
CA ASP A 109 -2.75 -6.22 12.26
C ASP A 109 -3.43 -7.08 13.34
N PRO A 110 -3.01 -6.97 14.63
CA PRO A 110 -3.55 -7.81 15.70
C PRO A 110 -5.07 -7.73 15.84
N VAL A 111 -5.67 -6.55 15.61
CA VAL A 111 -7.14 -6.37 15.67
C VAL A 111 -7.83 -7.15 14.57
N ALA A 112 -7.25 -7.15 13.36
CA ALA A 112 -7.78 -7.93 12.25
C ALA A 112 -7.66 -9.44 12.51
N LEU A 113 -6.52 -9.91 13.06
CA LEU A 113 -6.33 -11.32 13.41
C LEU A 113 -7.28 -11.79 14.52
N ASP A 114 -7.53 -10.96 15.55
CA ASP A 114 -8.53 -11.23 16.58
C ASP A 114 -9.93 -11.33 15.96
N ALA A 115 -10.30 -10.38 15.11
CA ALA A 115 -11.58 -10.38 14.44
C ALA A 115 -11.79 -11.59 13.50
N ILE A 116 -10.73 -12.09 12.85
CA ILE A 116 -10.77 -13.33 12.06
C ILE A 116 -11.07 -14.53 12.96
N LYS A 117 -10.41 -14.64 14.10
CA LYS A 117 -10.64 -15.69 15.10
C LYS A 117 -12.08 -15.67 15.61
N GLU A 118 -12.60 -14.50 15.92
CA GLU A 118 -13.95 -14.26 16.43
C GLU A 118 -15.02 -14.45 15.35
N GLY A 119 -14.67 -14.38 14.06
CA GLY A 119 -15.59 -14.48 12.92
C GLY A 119 -16.22 -13.14 12.52
N HIS A 120 -15.62 -12.02 12.91
CA HIS A 120 -16.04 -10.66 12.52
C HIS A 120 -15.27 -10.13 11.31
N CYS A 121 -14.20 -10.81 10.90
CA CYS A 121 -13.46 -10.58 9.66
C CYS A 121 -13.31 -11.91 8.91
N GLU A 122 -13.57 -11.91 7.61
CA GLU A 122 -13.54 -13.13 6.78
C GLU A 122 -12.12 -13.65 6.57
N GLY A 123 -11.13 -12.75 6.58
CA GLY A 123 -9.73 -13.08 6.44
C GLY A 123 -8.87 -11.90 6.00
N THR A 124 -7.56 -12.15 5.92
CA THR A 124 -6.56 -11.19 5.47
C THR A 124 -5.59 -11.82 4.48
N ILE A 125 -5.04 -10.98 3.59
CA ILE A 125 -3.91 -11.34 2.73
C ILE A 125 -2.65 -10.75 3.33
N VAL A 126 -1.69 -11.58 3.72
CA VAL A 126 -0.45 -11.13 4.37
C VAL A 126 0.74 -11.18 3.44
N GLN A 127 1.61 -10.18 3.56
CA GLN A 127 2.79 -9.94 2.72
C GLN A 127 4.09 -10.52 3.30
N ASP A 128 4.10 -10.90 4.57
CA ASP A 128 5.27 -11.33 5.32
C ASP A 128 6.39 -10.27 5.45
N PRO A 129 6.11 -9.12 6.11
CA PRO A 129 7.11 -8.06 6.30
C PRO A 129 8.34 -8.50 7.11
N TYR A 130 8.24 -9.57 7.91
CA TYR A 130 9.41 -10.17 8.55
C TYR A 130 10.45 -10.60 7.50
N LEU A 131 10.01 -11.22 6.41
CA LEU A 131 10.90 -11.61 5.32
C LEU A 131 11.45 -10.42 4.55
N PHE A 132 10.73 -9.29 4.48
CA PHE A 132 11.31 -8.06 3.92
C PHE A 132 12.57 -7.65 4.68
N GLY A 133 12.53 -7.71 6.01
CA GLY A 133 13.69 -7.42 6.84
C GLY A 133 14.77 -8.47 6.74
N TYR A 134 14.44 -9.74 7.01
CA TYR A 134 15.38 -10.83 7.06
C TYR A 134 16.10 -11.05 5.73
N ASP A 135 15.35 -11.18 4.65
CA ASP A 135 15.91 -11.47 3.33
C ASP A 135 16.68 -10.29 2.73
N SER A 136 16.29 -9.05 3.00
CA SER A 136 17.07 -7.89 2.54
C SER A 136 18.47 -7.87 3.15
N ILE A 137 18.60 -8.15 4.44
CA ILE A 137 19.90 -8.23 5.11
C ILE A 137 20.69 -9.44 4.59
N ARG A 138 20.06 -10.59 4.42
CA ARG A 138 20.66 -11.79 3.85
C ARG A 138 21.22 -11.54 2.45
N TYR A 139 20.42 -10.97 1.56
CA TYR A 139 20.85 -10.70 0.18
C TYR A 139 21.94 -9.63 0.12
N LEU A 140 21.82 -8.54 0.88
CA LEU A 140 22.84 -7.50 0.92
C LEU A 140 24.18 -8.07 1.44
N LYS A 141 24.13 -8.92 2.47
CA LYS A 141 25.32 -9.65 2.97
C LYS A 141 25.88 -10.57 1.89
N ASP A 142 25.06 -11.32 1.18
CA ASP A 142 25.56 -12.24 0.13
C ASP A 142 26.21 -11.47 -1.02
N ILE A 143 25.68 -10.33 -1.41
CA ILE A 143 26.26 -9.46 -2.44
C ILE A 143 27.60 -8.88 -1.98
N VAL A 144 27.64 -8.31 -0.77
CA VAL A 144 28.82 -7.55 -0.30
C VAL A 144 29.95 -8.45 0.18
N VAL A 145 29.61 -9.58 0.84
CA VAL A 145 30.60 -10.45 1.46
C VAL A 145 30.97 -11.65 0.59
N ASN A 146 30.00 -12.20 -0.12
CA ASN A 146 30.16 -13.43 -0.90
C ASN A 146 30.24 -13.19 -2.42
N ASP A 147 30.11 -11.92 -2.86
CA ASP A 147 30.01 -11.54 -4.30
C ASP A 147 28.96 -12.38 -5.05
N LYS A 148 27.81 -12.61 -4.37
CA LYS A 148 26.75 -13.48 -4.88
C LYS A 148 25.44 -12.73 -5.06
N MET A 149 25.07 -12.48 -6.33
CA MET A 149 23.75 -11.97 -6.68
C MET A 149 22.69 -13.09 -6.57
N PRO A 150 21.46 -12.75 -6.09
CA PRO A 150 20.34 -13.69 -6.17
C PRO A 150 19.88 -13.90 -7.62
N GLU A 151 19.13 -14.98 -7.85
CA GLU A 151 18.38 -15.13 -9.10
C GLU A 151 17.24 -14.10 -9.16
N LEU A 152 17.14 -13.41 -10.28
CA LEU A 152 16.16 -12.34 -10.50
C LEU A 152 15.26 -12.70 -11.69
N ASN A 153 13.97 -12.34 -11.60
CA ASN A 153 13.09 -12.36 -12.77
C ASN A 153 13.40 -11.19 -13.73
N GLU A 154 12.69 -11.11 -14.88
CA GLU A 154 12.91 -10.06 -15.88
C GLU A 154 12.75 -8.64 -15.32
N GLY A 155 11.85 -8.43 -14.33
CA GLY A 155 11.65 -7.15 -13.66
C GLY A 155 12.69 -6.84 -12.57
N LYS A 156 13.70 -7.69 -12.40
CA LYS A 156 14.64 -7.66 -11.27
C LYS A 156 13.91 -7.67 -9.93
N ASN A 157 12.94 -8.59 -9.77
CA ASN A 157 12.14 -8.72 -8.55
C ASN A 157 12.39 -10.08 -7.90
N ILE A 158 12.35 -10.08 -6.58
CA ILE A 158 12.32 -11.28 -5.74
C ILE A 158 10.97 -11.26 -5.01
N PRO A 159 10.00 -12.08 -5.44
CA PRO A 159 8.70 -12.10 -4.81
C PRO A 159 8.77 -12.73 -3.41
N VAL A 160 8.19 -12.05 -2.44
CA VAL A 160 7.93 -12.61 -1.11
C VAL A 160 6.56 -13.29 -1.15
N PRO A 161 6.47 -14.57 -0.70
CA PRO A 161 5.22 -15.32 -0.74
C PRO A 161 4.11 -14.65 0.06
N ILE A 162 2.94 -14.52 -0.55
CA ILE A 162 1.72 -14.08 0.14
C ILE A 162 0.98 -15.27 0.73
N ARG A 163 0.21 -15.03 1.79
CA ARG A 163 -0.63 -16.04 2.43
C ARG A 163 -2.03 -15.49 2.70
N THR A 164 -3.04 -16.33 2.50
CA THR A 164 -4.42 -16.05 2.91
C THR A 164 -4.62 -16.60 4.32
N ILE A 165 -4.91 -15.71 5.26
CA ILE A 165 -5.20 -16.07 6.64
C ILE A 165 -6.70 -15.95 6.87
N VAL A 166 -7.28 -17.05 7.32
CA VAL A 166 -8.71 -17.21 7.62
C VAL A 166 -8.85 -17.90 8.99
N LYS A 167 -10.07 -18.09 9.46
CA LYS A 167 -10.35 -18.67 10.78
C LYS A 167 -9.63 -19.99 11.04
N ASP A 168 -9.46 -20.83 10.03
CA ASP A 168 -8.90 -22.18 10.18
C ASP A 168 -7.39 -22.16 10.46
N ASN A 169 -6.65 -21.10 10.07
CA ASN A 169 -5.20 -21.03 10.19
C ASN A 169 -4.69 -19.79 10.96
N VAL A 170 -5.59 -18.94 11.46
CA VAL A 170 -5.20 -17.69 12.14
C VAL A 170 -4.41 -17.91 13.42
N GLU A 171 -4.73 -18.94 14.22
CA GLU A 171 -4.03 -19.22 15.49
C GLU A 171 -2.59 -19.66 15.26
N GLU A 172 -2.35 -20.55 14.31
CA GLU A 172 -0.99 -20.98 13.92
C GLU A 172 -0.17 -19.80 13.37
N PHE A 173 -0.83 -18.97 12.57
CA PHE A 173 -0.20 -17.78 12.01
C PHE A 173 0.16 -16.78 13.10
N ARG A 174 -0.74 -16.48 14.04
CA ARG A 174 -0.48 -15.58 15.19
C ARG A 174 0.72 -16.04 15.98
N LYS A 175 0.77 -17.33 16.30
CA LYS A 175 1.92 -17.90 17.02
C LYS A 175 3.22 -17.68 16.26
N THR A 176 3.22 -17.86 14.95
CA THR A 176 4.39 -17.59 14.11
C THR A 176 4.82 -16.12 14.18
N VAL A 177 3.86 -15.20 14.12
CA VAL A 177 4.12 -13.75 14.25
C VAL A 177 4.70 -13.41 15.62
N GLU A 178 4.10 -13.90 16.70
CA GLU A 178 4.56 -13.69 18.07
C GLU A 178 5.98 -14.24 18.31
N ASP A 179 6.24 -15.47 17.86
CA ASP A 179 7.55 -16.11 17.96
C ASP A 179 8.64 -15.31 17.20
N ARG A 180 8.32 -14.79 16.01
CA ARG A 180 9.22 -13.95 15.20
C ARG A 180 9.50 -12.60 15.84
N LEU A 181 8.49 -11.92 16.38
CA LEU A 181 8.67 -10.66 17.12
C LEU A 181 9.50 -10.85 18.39
N ALA A 182 9.27 -11.94 19.13
CA ALA A 182 10.05 -12.28 20.30
C ALA A 182 11.52 -12.59 19.94
N ALA A 183 11.76 -13.33 18.86
CA ALA A 183 13.10 -13.59 18.34
C ALA A 183 13.84 -12.32 17.91
N GLY A 184 13.14 -11.41 17.24
CA GLY A 184 13.67 -10.11 16.84
C GLY A 184 14.07 -9.25 18.05
N LYS A 185 13.19 -9.19 19.05
CA LYS A 185 13.49 -8.48 20.32
C LYS A 185 14.71 -9.08 21.02
N ALA A 186 14.85 -10.39 21.06
CA ALA A 186 15.99 -11.08 21.66
C ALA A 186 17.28 -10.91 20.83
N ALA A 187 17.18 -10.69 19.51
CA ALA A 187 18.32 -10.46 18.64
C ALA A 187 18.77 -8.98 18.63
N LYS A 188 17.89 -8.05 18.96
CA LYS A 188 18.21 -6.61 19.01
C LYS A 188 19.32 -6.33 20.02
N GLY A 189 20.35 -5.62 19.58
CA GLY A 189 21.51 -5.30 20.42
C GLY A 189 22.51 -6.47 20.60
N THR A 190 22.38 -7.56 19.83
CA THR A 190 23.42 -8.59 19.79
C THR A 190 24.73 -7.97 19.33
N GLU A 191 25.79 -8.20 20.11
CA GLU A 191 27.14 -7.76 19.74
C GLU A 191 27.63 -8.52 18.50
N VAL A 192 28.17 -7.79 17.54
CA VAL A 192 28.80 -8.32 16.33
C VAL A 192 30.27 -7.88 16.30
N PRO A 193 31.14 -8.55 15.53
CA PRO A 193 32.54 -8.14 15.38
C PRO A 193 32.65 -6.67 15.00
N ALA A 194 33.68 -5.98 15.50
CA ALA A 194 33.86 -4.53 15.25
C ALA A 194 34.09 -4.21 13.76
N ASP A 195 34.56 -5.16 12.98
CA ASP A 195 34.76 -5.08 11.53
C ASP A 195 33.61 -5.69 10.72
N ALA A 196 32.51 -6.10 11.39
CA ALA A 196 31.34 -6.64 10.70
C ALA A 196 30.75 -5.62 9.73
N PRO A 197 30.36 -6.03 8.52
CA PRO A 197 29.70 -5.15 7.58
C PRO A 197 28.36 -4.68 8.15
N LYS A 198 28.05 -3.39 7.95
CA LYS A 198 26.82 -2.77 8.41
C LYS A 198 25.87 -2.56 7.24
N PHE A 199 24.60 -2.94 7.42
CA PHE A 199 23.53 -2.74 6.46
C PHE A 199 22.43 -1.87 7.09
N ALA A 200 21.83 -1.03 6.27
CA ALA A 200 20.72 -0.18 6.70
C ALA A 200 19.38 -0.66 6.11
N PHE A 201 18.33 -0.56 6.91
CA PHE A 201 16.95 -0.76 6.49
C PHE A 201 16.15 0.51 6.78
N ILE A 202 15.53 1.10 5.75
CA ILE A 202 14.86 2.40 5.85
C ILE A 202 13.41 2.24 5.41
N THR A 203 12.46 2.63 6.29
CA THR A 203 11.02 2.57 5.99
C THR A 203 10.54 3.83 5.26
N ASN A 204 9.39 3.74 4.61
CA ASN A 204 8.72 4.89 4.01
C ASN A 204 8.04 5.77 5.07
N VAL A 205 7.33 5.17 6.04
CA VAL A 205 6.63 5.85 7.14
C VAL A 205 6.82 5.08 8.45
N PRO A 206 6.59 5.71 9.62
CA PRO A 206 6.57 5.01 10.90
C PRO A 206 5.20 4.34 11.08
N ASP A 207 5.11 3.04 10.88
CA ASP A 207 3.91 2.24 11.10
C ASP A 207 4.27 0.94 11.84
N PRO A 208 3.40 0.41 12.73
CA PRO A 208 3.60 -0.87 13.42
C PRO A 208 3.87 -2.06 12.49
N PHE A 209 3.40 -2.03 11.24
CA PHE A 209 3.74 -2.98 10.19
C PHE A 209 5.24 -3.22 10.10
N TRP A 210 6.06 -2.19 10.21
CA TRP A 210 7.50 -2.26 10.12
C TRP A 210 8.20 -2.92 11.31
N SER A 211 7.49 -3.13 12.43
CA SER A 211 8.04 -3.88 13.58
C SER A 211 8.37 -5.32 13.23
N HIS A 212 7.64 -5.92 12.28
CA HIS A 212 7.92 -7.26 11.77
C HIS A 212 9.21 -7.28 10.93
N ALA A 213 9.39 -6.29 10.07
CA ALA A 213 10.62 -6.14 9.29
C ALA A 213 11.83 -5.86 10.19
N GLU A 214 11.65 -5.01 11.21
CA GLU A 214 12.69 -4.76 12.22
C GLU A 214 13.14 -6.06 12.90
N ALA A 215 12.17 -6.90 13.31
CA ALA A 215 12.47 -8.20 13.91
C ALA A 215 13.26 -9.10 12.94
N GLY A 216 12.86 -9.17 11.66
CA GLY A 216 13.57 -9.91 10.63
C GLY A 216 15.00 -9.42 10.43
N CYS A 217 15.20 -8.10 10.38
CA CYS A 217 16.52 -7.47 10.25
C CYS A 217 17.45 -7.87 11.39
N TYR A 218 17.00 -7.79 12.65
CA TYR A 218 17.86 -8.14 13.80
C TYR A 218 18.14 -9.63 13.90
N VAL A 219 17.16 -10.50 13.56
CA VAL A 219 17.41 -11.94 13.51
C VAL A 219 18.46 -12.27 12.45
N ALA A 220 18.34 -11.70 11.26
CA ALA A 220 19.34 -11.86 10.19
C ALA A 220 20.72 -11.30 10.60
N GLY A 221 20.74 -10.12 11.24
CA GLY A 221 21.99 -9.52 11.76
C GLY A 221 22.71 -10.43 12.71
N LYS A 222 21.98 -11.02 13.68
CA LYS A 222 22.53 -12.01 14.63
C LYS A 222 23.00 -13.29 13.95
N GLU A 223 22.19 -13.84 13.05
CA GLU A 223 22.48 -15.10 12.37
C GLU A 223 23.69 -15.01 11.46
N PHE A 224 23.83 -13.91 10.73
CA PHE A 224 24.92 -13.71 9.75
C PHE A 224 26.12 -12.95 10.32
N GLY A 225 26.08 -12.52 11.58
CA GLY A 225 27.17 -11.78 12.22
C GLY A 225 27.41 -10.41 11.59
N VAL A 226 26.35 -9.70 11.16
CA VAL A 226 26.42 -8.39 10.52
C VAL A 226 25.70 -7.32 11.34
N ALA A 227 26.19 -6.09 11.27
CA ALA A 227 25.54 -4.95 11.94
C ALA A 227 24.33 -4.48 11.14
N VAL A 228 23.26 -4.12 11.85
CA VAL A 228 22.02 -3.61 11.25
C VAL A 228 21.66 -2.25 11.85
N GLU A 229 21.40 -1.27 10.97
CA GLU A 229 20.83 0.03 11.31
C GLU A 229 19.40 0.10 10.75
N PHE A 230 18.39 -0.01 11.62
CA PHE A 230 17.00 0.11 11.24
C PHE A 230 16.50 1.53 11.51
N GLN A 231 15.93 2.20 10.48
CA GLN A 231 15.49 3.60 10.56
C GLN A 231 14.06 3.74 10.04
N MET A 232 13.17 4.25 10.89
CA MET A 232 11.83 4.67 10.47
C MET A 232 11.84 6.13 10.05
N ASN A 233 11.21 6.44 8.90
CA ASN A 233 11.03 7.80 8.43
C ASN A 233 9.94 8.51 9.23
N SER A 234 10.31 9.11 10.35
CA SER A 234 9.37 9.78 11.28
C SER A 234 8.72 11.03 10.68
N ASP A 235 9.38 11.69 9.71
CA ASP A 235 8.86 12.89 9.05
C ASP A 235 7.77 12.57 8.04
N LYS A 236 7.61 11.29 7.64
CA LYS A 236 6.59 10.78 6.71
C LYS A 236 6.64 11.40 5.31
N ASP A 237 7.75 12.02 4.95
CA ASP A 237 7.96 12.69 3.67
C ASP A 237 9.29 12.31 3.00
N ILE A 238 9.44 12.74 1.75
CA ILE A 238 10.63 12.45 0.92
C ILE A 238 11.87 13.13 1.49
N ALA A 239 11.75 14.35 2.03
CA ALA A 239 12.88 15.11 2.55
C ALA A 239 13.46 14.44 3.81
N GLY A 240 12.59 13.98 4.72
CA GLY A 240 12.99 13.19 5.90
C GLY A 240 13.70 11.90 5.52
N GLN A 241 13.16 11.16 4.54
CA GLN A 241 13.78 9.93 4.07
C GLN A 241 15.15 10.20 3.42
N LYS A 242 15.26 11.24 2.58
CA LYS A 242 16.53 11.67 1.99
C LYS A 242 17.56 11.99 3.05
N LYS A 243 17.19 12.73 4.10
CA LYS A 243 18.06 13.07 5.23
C LYS A 243 18.57 11.82 5.96
N ILE A 244 17.72 10.80 6.14
CA ILE A 244 18.15 9.53 6.73
C ILE A 244 19.21 8.87 5.86
N VAL A 245 18.98 8.76 4.54
CA VAL A 245 19.95 8.19 3.59
C VAL A 245 21.27 8.95 3.62
N GLU A 246 21.25 10.28 3.53
CA GLU A 246 22.45 11.11 3.58
C GLU A 246 23.22 10.93 4.90
N ASN A 247 22.53 10.88 6.04
CA ASN A 247 23.16 10.64 7.33
C ASN A 247 23.86 9.29 7.40
N ILE A 248 23.24 8.23 6.86
CA ILE A 248 23.83 6.89 6.80
C ILE A 248 25.08 6.87 5.91
N LEU A 249 25.00 7.44 4.72
CA LEU A 249 26.13 7.51 3.77
C LEU A 249 27.29 8.33 4.33
N ASN A 250 27.01 9.47 4.99
CA ASN A 250 28.02 10.35 5.57
C ASN A 250 28.80 9.69 6.73
N LYS A 251 28.26 8.69 7.41
CA LYS A 251 29.00 7.89 8.40
C LYS A 251 30.11 7.04 7.76
N GLY A 252 29.96 6.66 6.48
CA GLY A 252 30.95 5.92 5.69
C GLY A 252 31.11 4.44 6.05
N ASP A 253 30.34 3.91 6.99
CA ASP A 253 30.44 2.53 7.48
C ASP A 253 29.36 1.60 6.92
N CYS A 254 28.32 2.13 6.27
CA CYS A 254 27.23 1.37 5.66
C CYS A 254 27.73 0.70 4.36
N LYS A 255 27.44 -0.59 4.21
CA LYS A 255 27.86 -1.42 3.07
C LYS A 255 26.72 -1.79 2.12
N GLY A 256 25.48 -1.44 2.45
CA GLY A 256 24.31 -1.65 1.60
C GLY A 256 23.04 -1.18 2.28
N ILE A 257 22.07 -0.79 1.48
CA ILE A 257 20.81 -0.19 1.93
C ILE A 257 19.62 -0.94 1.33
N ALA A 258 18.65 -1.31 2.19
CA ALA A 258 17.31 -1.71 1.82
C ALA A 258 16.36 -0.57 2.17
N ILE A 259 15.51 -0.14 1.22
CA ILE A 259 14.66 1.04 1.39
C ILE A 259 13.27 0.83 0.80
N SER A 260 12.23 1.11 1.59
CA SER A 260 10.86 1.27 1.08
C SER A 260 10.63 2.74 0.75
N ILE A 261 10.27 3.04 -0.49
CA ILE A 261 10.16 4.40 -0.98
C ILE A 261 8.73 4.96 -0.85
N LEU A 262 8.60 6.30 -0.81
CA LEU A 262 7.31 6.99 -0.72
C LEU A 262 6.69 7.27 -2.08
N ASN A 263 7.51 7.70 -3.03
CA ASN A 263 7.06 8.05 -4.38
C ASN A 263 8.14 7.69 -5.40
N PRO A 264 7.86 6.72 -6.31
CA PRO A 264 8.87 6.25 -7.29
C PRO A 264 9.44 7.37 -8.15
N GLU A 265 8.57 8.21 -8.71
CA GLU A 265 8.99 9.22 -9.69
C GLU A 265 9.88 10.31 -9.07
N ASN A 266 9.54 10.76 -7.86
CA ASN A 266 10.22 11.86 -7.19
C ASN A 266 11.50 11.43 -6.44
N GLN A 267 11.77 10.12 -6.33
CA GLN A 267 12.91 9.59 -5.58
C GLN A 267 13.96 8.87 -6.44
N ILE A 268 13.76 8.76 -7.76
CA ILE A 268 14.72 8.10 -8.68
C ILE A 268 16.12 8.69 -8.54
N GLU A 269 16.26 10.00 -8.48
CA GLU A 269 17.56 10.65 -8.35
C GLU A 269 18.26 10.28 -7.02
N MET A 270 17.53 10.31 -5.91
CA MET A 270 18.07 9.90 -4.61
C MET A 270 18.53 8.45 -4.62
N ILE A 271 17.70 7.55 -5.18
CA ILE A 271 18.00 6.11 -5.27
C ILE A 271 19.24 5.90 -6.13
N ASN A 272 19.31 6.55 -7.30
CA ASN A 272 20.45 6.41 -8.22
C ASN A 272 21.75 6.89 -7.59
N ASN A 273 21.73 8.07 -6.95
CA ASN A 273 22.91 8.64 -6.25
C ASN A 273 23.36 7.74 -5.08
N THR A 274 22.44 7.07 -4.42
CA THR A 274 22.74 6.11 -3.35
C THR A 274 23.31 4.81 -3.92
N ALA A 275 22.71 4.28 -4.98
CA ALA A 275 23.15 3.05 -5.65
C ALA A 275 24.53 3.18 -6.31
N ASP A 276 24.95 4.40 -6.66
CA ASP A 276 26.32 4.70 -7.15
C ASP A 276 27.38 4.61 -6.02
N GLN A 277 26.97 4.59 -4.75
CA GLN A 277 27.87 4.54 -3.60
C GLN A 277 27.87 3.21 -2.86
N VAL A 278 26.69 2.59 -2.71
CA VAL A 278 26.52 1.31 -2.02
C VAL A 278 25.46 0.45 -2.72
N PRO A 279 25.53 -0.89 -2.66
CA PRO A 279 24.43 -1.77 -3.06
C PRO A 279 23.11 -1.32 -2.45
N LEU A 280 22.11 -1.09 -3.31
CA LEU A 280 20.77 -0.64 -2.89
C LEU A 280 19.70 -1.56 -3.45
N VAL A 281 18.80 -2.00 -2.57
CA VAL A 281 17.59 -2.76 -2.92
C VAL A 281 16.35 -2.00 -2.46
N THR A 282 15.29 -2.06 -3.24
CA THR A 282 13.98 -1.56 -2.81
C THR A 282 13.14 -2.68 -2.20
N ILE A 283 12.30 -2.34 -1.25
CA ILE A 283 11.44 -3.28 -0.51
C ILE A 283 10.03 -2.73 -0.39
N ASP A 284 9.00 -3.59 -0.39
CA ASP A 284 7.58 -3.23 -0.25
C ASP A 284 7.06 -2.24 -1.30
N SER A 285 7.68 -1.08 -1.42
CA SER A 285 7.40 -0.05 -2.44
C SER A 285 8.62 0.15 -3.33
N ASP A 286 8.42 0.08 -4.65
CA ASP A 286 9.48 -0.03 -5.66
C ASP A 286 9.67 1.25 -6.49
N ALA A 287 10.87 1.38 -7.08
CA ALA A 287 11.25 2.32 -8.12
C ALA A 287 11.91 1.58 -9.30
N PRO A 288 11.13 0.95 -10.18
CA PRO A 288 11.66 0.06 -11.22
C PRO A 288 12.61 0.76 -12.21
N ASP A 289 12.39 2.05 -12.47
CA ASP A 289 13.20 2.85 -13.41
C ASP A 289 14.51 3.39 -12.80
N SER A 290 14.83 2.97 -11.57
CA SER A 290 16.05 3.38 -10.87
C SER A 290 17.20 2.37 -11.04
N LYS A 291 18.40 2.75 -10.54
CA LYS A 291 19.58 1.89 -10.47
C LYS A 291 19.54 0.87 -9.33
N ARG A 292 18.40 0.64 -8.68
CA ARG A 292 18.28 -0.39 -7.67
C ARG A 292 18.76 -1.75 -8.19
N LEU A 293 19.37 -2.58 -7.35
CA LEU A 293 19.79 -3.91 -7.78
C LEU A 293 18.59 -4.80 -8.06
N PHE A 294 17.63 -4.83 -7.14
CA PHE A 294 16.36 -5.54 -7.28
C PHE A 294 15.32 -4.98 -6.30
N PHE A 295 14.07 -5.37 -6.52
CA PHE A 295 12.96 -5.19 -5.60
C PHE A 295 12.69 -6.50 -4.85
N LEU A 296 12.59 -6.42 -3.53
CA LEU A 296 12.15 -7.51 -2.66
C LEU A 296 10.76 -7.16 -2.11
N GLY A 297 9.74 -7.85 -2.54
CA GLY A 297 8.40 -7.45 -2.12
C GLY A 297 7.29 -8.34 -2.64
N THR A 298 6.08 -7.87 -2.43
CA THR A 298 4.85 -8.57 -2.79
C THR A 298 4.50 -8.35 -4.26
N GLU A 299 4.07 -9.40 -4.93
CA GLU A 299 3.35 -9.27 -6.19
C GLU A 299 1.93 -8.74 -5.92
N ASN A 300 1.82 -7.41 -5.77
CA ASN A 300 0.62 -6.74 -5.27
C ASN A 300 -0.63 -6.99 -6.12
N TYR A 301 -0.48 -7.12 -7.45
CA TYR A 301 -1.61 -7.49 -8.31
C TYR A 301 -2.12 -8.89 -7.97
N GLN A 302 -1.22 -9.85 -7.77
CA GLN A 302 -1.60 -11.20 -7.36
C GLN A 302 -2.20 -11.23 -5.95
N ALA A 303 -1.68 -10.44 -5.02
CA ALA A 303 -2.26 -10.29 -3.68
C ALA A 303 -3.69 -9.75 -3.73
N GLY A 304 -3.95 -8.77 -4.60
CA GLY A 304 -5.31 -8.29 -4.88
C GLY A 304 -6.22 -9.39 -5.43
N ARG A 305 -5.71 -10.23 -6.33
CA ARG A 305 -6.47 -11.37 -6.84
C ARG A 305 -6.81 -12.40 -5.75
N GLU A 306 -5.87 -12.71 -4.86
CA GLU A 306 -6.14 -13.62 -3.73
C GLU A 306 -7.23 -13.05 -2.81
N LEU A 307 -7.23 -11.73 -2.56
CA LEU A 307 -8.31 -11.06 -1.84
C LEU A 307 -9.66 -11.21 -2.58
N GLY A 308 -9.66 -11.02 -3.89
CA GLY A 308 -10.86 -11.24 -4.74
C GLY A 308 -11.39 -12.67 -4.68
N LYS A 309 -10.51 -13.67 -4.65
CA LYS A 309 -10.89 -15.08 -4.45
C LYS A 309 -11.53 -15.30 -3.09
N LEU A 310 -10.95 -14.73 -2.04
CA LEU A 310 -11.50 -14.81 -0.68
C LEU A 310 -12.89 -14.18 -0.62
N ILE A 311 -13.10 -13.01 -1.22
CA ILE A 311 -14.40 -12.33 -1.30
C ILE A 311 -15.42 -13.21 -2.03
N LYS A 312 -15.08 -13.74 -3.22
CA LYS A 312 -15.99 -14.61 -3.97
C LYS A 312 -16.38 -15.89 -3.20
N LYS A 313 -15.44 -16.44 -2.42
CA LYS A 313 -15.68 -17.60 -1.56
C LYS A 313 -16.64 -17.28 -0.42
N SER A 314 -16.48 -16.14 0.23
CA SER A 314 -17.29 -15.70 1.37
C SER A 314 -18.64 -15.10 0.95
N MET A 315 -18.75 -14.62 -0.30
CA MET A 315 -19.94 -13.97 -0.85
C MET A 315 -20.28 -14.55 -2.24
N PRO A 316 -20.71 -15.82 -2.33
CA PRO A 316 -20.92 -16.51 -3.61
C PRO A 316 -22.05 -15.89 -4.47
N ASP A 317 -22.99 -15.21 -3.84
CA ASP A 317 -24.11 -14.54 -4.50
C ASP A 317 -23.76 -13.11 -4.96
N GLY A 318 -22.56 -12.62 -4.60
CA GLY A 318 -22.13 -11.25 -4.88
C GLY A 318 -22.52 -10.27 -3.76
N GLY A 319 -22.50 -8.97 -4.06
CA GLY A 319 -22.87 -7.95 -3.10
C GLY A 319 -22.28 -6.57 -3.40
N LYS A 320 -22.57 -5.62 -2.53
CA LYS A 320 -22.15 -4.22 -2.60
C LYS A 320 -20.94 -4.00 -1.71
N ILE A 321 -19.85 -3.55 -2.31
CA ILE A 321 -18.52 -3.47 -1.67
C ILE A 321 -18.07 -2.01 -1.58
N MET A 322 -17.44 -1.64 -0.46
CA MET A 322 -16.69 -0.41 -0.30
C MET A 322 -15.21 -0.73 -0.08
N LEU A 323 -14.32 -0.01 -0.79
CA LEU A 323 -12.88 -0.15 -0.73
C LEU A 323 -12.24 1.00 0.05
N TYR A 324 -11.25 0.68 0.91
CA TYR A 324 -10.51 1.64 1.73
C TYR A 324 -9.01 1.45 1.55
N VAL A 325 -8.28 2.56 1.48
CA VAL A 325 -6.82 2.55 1.34
C VAL A 325 -6.21 3.84 1.86
N GLY A 326 -4.96 3.81 2.30
CA GLY A 326 -4.27 5.02 2.73
C GLY A 326 -4.09 6.03 1.60
N LYS A 327 -3.42 5.62 0.52
CA LYS A 327 -3.14 6.46 -0.65
C LYS A 327 -3.34 5.64 -1.93
N ILE A 328 -4.22 6.11 -2.81
CA ILE A 328 -4.53 5.38 -4.05
C ILE A 328 -3.51 5.60 -5.17
N ASP A 329 -2.68 6.61 -5.06
CA ASP A 329 -1.60 6.93 -6.01
C ASP A 329 -0.32 6.09 -5.82
N GLN A 330 -0.24 5.29 -4.78
CA GLN A 330 0.87 4.35 -4.59
C GLN A 330 0.69 3.10 -5.46
N LEU A 331 1.79 2.62 -6.04
CA LEU A 331 1.78 1.49 -6.97
C LEU A 331 1.19 0.22 -6.35
N ASN A 332 1.52 -0.09 -5.09
CA ASN A 332 0.97 -1.24 -4.38
C ASN A 332 -0.56 -1.14 -4.23
N SER A 333 -1.08 0.04 -3.91
CA SER A 333 -2.52 0.29 -3.78
C SER A 333 -3.27 0.12 -5.10
N ILE A 334 -2.71 0.66 -6.19
CA ILE A 334 -3.25 0.52 -7.55
C ILE A 334 -3.29 -0.96 -7.93
N GLN A 335 -2.18 -1.67 -7.75
CA GLN A 335 -2.06 -3.08 -8.12
C GLN A 335 -2.98 -3.99 -7.31
N ARG A 336 -3.11 -3.78 -5.99
CA ARG A 336 -4.05 -4.54 -5.13
C ARG A 336 -5.49 -4.32 -5.55
N ARG A 337 -5.87 -3.06 -5.78
CA ARG A 337 -7.20 -2.71 -6.29
C ARG A 337 -7.47 -3.38 -7.64
N ASP A 338 -6.57 -3.24 -8.60
CA ASP A 338 -6.77 -3.75 -9.95
C ASP A 338 -6.82 -5.28 -9.98
N GLY A 339 -5.96 -5.96 -9.22
CA GLY A 339 -6.00 -7.40 -9.07
C GLY A 339 -7.31 -7.88 -8.46
N LEU A 340 -7.79 -7.20 -7.41
CA LEU A 340 -9.08 -7.45 -6.79
C LEU A 340 -10.23 -7.32 -7.80
N LEU A 341 -10.32 -6.19 -8.49
CA LEU A 341 -11.40 -5.92 -9.44
C LEU A 341 -11.39 -6.88 -10.63
N ASP A 342 -10.21 -7.20 -11.16
CA ASP A 342 -10.06 -8.16 -12.26
C ASP A 342 -10.49 -9.58 -11.83
N GLU A 343 -10.17 -9.99 -10.58
CA GLU A 343 -10.63 -11.26 -10.03
C GLU A 343 -12.15 -11.29 -9.85
N LEU A 344 -12.76 -10.24 -9.30
CA LEU A 344 -14.21 -10.14 -9.15
C LEU A 344 -14.92 -10.15 -10.51
N ALA A 345 -14.34 -9.54 -11.53
CA ALA A 345 -14.84 -9.55 -12.91
C ALA A 345 -14.66 -10.91 -13.62
N GLY A 346 -13.90 -11.85 -13.04
CA GLY A 346 -13.58 -13.14 -13.67
C GLY A 346 -12.60 -13.03 -14.83
N LYS A 347 -11.77 -11.96 -14.90
CA LYS A 347 -10.73 -11.84 -15.92
C LYS A 347 -9.59 -12.82 -15.65
N PRO A 348 -8.91 -13.36 -16.70
CA PRO A 348 -7.72 -14.18 -16.51
C PRO A 348 -6.61 -13.39 -15.80
N ALA A 349 -5.71 -14.11 -15.11
CA ALA A 349 -4.48 -13.49 -14.59
C ALA A 349 -3.61 -12.99 -15.77
N LYS A 350 -2.99 -11.84 -15.58
CA LYS A 350 -2.03 -11.27 -16.55
C LYS A 350 -0.70 -11.98 -16.43
#